data_39eee577dffd1999c14fae61752ae964
#
_entry.id   39eee577dffd1999c14fae61752ae964
#
_cell.length_a   1.000
_cell.length_b   1.000
_cell.length_c   1.000
_cell.angle_alpha   90.00
_cell.angle_beta   90.00
_cell.angle_gamma   90.00
#
_symmetry.space_group_name_H-M   'P 1'
#
loop_
_entity.id
_entity.type
_entity.pdbx_description
1 polymer ?
#
loop_
_entity_poly.entity_id
_entity_poly.type
_entity_poly.pdbx_seq_one_letter_code
_entity_poly.pdbx_strand_id
1 'polypeptide(L)'
;MGGLTAAQQAVVDRVERLTRERIAPRAAEYDEAARNPVDSWRELGAEGFLASAIPRDHGGLGLDMPTYVAVIRAIARGCASTAMTVHMHSTVMRFIDALGSQAQKRRYFDEVTRHGRLFGSWGSEPAVSLSRTFLMETVIRQDGADYVVDGVKYFCTMALGAAHAIVWCALDGGTDMSKSLLLALVPAGSAGMATDGRWNTLGMRATYSPSVTFSGVRVPRECVLGDPGQAVRVGIVESFALGYAAVYLGIAEATLAFAIDYARKRVVKPENAPVARDPAVQRHVGELAAHLDAALLVLADSAARWEDADLVDRGTLANRAKYLATEIGLEVTSKVVQIVGGRGAYRDYPAERAFRDLRTATLMPPTVDRMLEGIGRSALGLDAGMFNVSGETAQQDAEKGASPSLAPSARST
;
A
#
# COMPACT_ATOMS: atom_id res chain seq x y z
N MET A 1 -4.85 12.74 21.78
CA MET A 1 -4.56 11.61 20.89
C MET A 1 -3.79 10.56 21.70
N GLY A 2 -4.36 9.38 21.91
CA GLY A 2 -3.70 8.31 22.64
C GLY A 2 -2.54 7.73 21.81
N GLY A 3 -1.33 7.70 22.38
CA GLY A 3 -0.23 6.95 21.81
C GLY A 3 -0.51 5.43 21.87
N LEU A 4 0.37 4.63 21.27
CA LEU A 4 0.29 3.17 21.40
C LEU A 4 0.34 2.76 22.89
N THR A 5 -0.42 1.76 23.28
CA THR A 5 -0.31 1.14 24.61
C THR A 5 1.06 0.49 24.77
N ALA A 6 1.46 0.21 26.02
CA ALA A 6 2.74 -0.47 26.29
C ALA A 6 2.85 -1.83 25.55
N ALA A 7 1.76 -2.58 25.43
CA ALA A 7 1.73 -3.85 24.70
C ALA A 7 1.92 -3.66 23.19
N GLN A 8 1.27 -2.67 22.60
CA GLN A 8 1.43 -2.32 21.18
C GLN A 8 2.86 -1.82 20.91
N GLN A 9 3.40 -0.96 21.78
CA GLN A 9 4.78 -0.47 21.67
C GLN A 9 5.79 -1.61 21.73
N ALA A 10 5.62 -2.58 22.60
CA ALA A 10 6.50 -3.75 22.67
C ALA A 10 6.54 -4.56 21.36
N VAL A 11 5.42 -4.63 20.63
CA VAL A 11 5.37 -5.26 19.29
C VAL A 11 6.18 -4.43 18.28
N VAL A 12 6.03 -3.10 18.33
CA VAL A 12 6.77 -2.18 17.44
C VAL A 12 8.27 -2.23 17.75
N ASP A 13 8.68 -2.19 19.02
CA ASP A 13 10.09 -2.27 19.43
C ASP A 13 10.76 -3.57 18.93
N ARG A 14 10.01 -4.68 18.93
CA ARG A 14 10.51 -5.96 18.44
C ARG A 14 10.77 -5.92 16.94
N VAL A 15 9.85 -5.39 16.13
CA VAL A 15 10.05 -5.29 14.68
C VAL A 15 11.09 -4.23 14.32
N GLU A 16 11.22 -3.13 15.08
CA GLU A 16 12.27 -2.13 14.87
C GLU A 16 13.67 -2.73 15.09
N ARG A 17 13.85 -3.51 16.14
CA ARG A 17 15.09 -4.23 16.39
C ARG A 17 15.41 -5.19 15.25
N LEU A 18 14.46 -6.03 14.86
CA LEU A 18 14.61 -6.95 13.73
C LEU A 18 14.96 -6.20 12.43
N THR A 19 14.27 -5.10 12.17
CA THR A 19 14.51 -4.27 10.98
C THR A 19 15.93 -3.71 10.97
N ARG A 20 16.37 -3.12 12.06
CA ARG A 20 17.71 -2.54 12.17
C ARG A 20 18.82 -3.60 12.03
N GLU A 21 18.65 -4.75 12.65
CA GLU A 21 19.71 -5.76 12.78
C GLU A 21 19.76 -6.73 11.58
N ARG A 22 18.63 -7.01 10.95
CA ARG A 22 18.50 -8.07 9.93
C ARG A 22 18.01 -7.61 8.58
N ILE A 23 17.10 -6.64 8.50
CA ILE A 23 16.47 -6.23 7.26
C ILE A 23 17.24 -5.10 6.57
N ALA A 24 17.53 -4.02 7.30
CA ALA A 24 18.18 -2.84 6.74
C ALA A 24 19.57 -3.14 6.11
N PRO A 25 20.42 -4.00 6.68
CA PRO A 25 21.71 -4.31 6.08
C PRO A 25 21.65 -4.95 4.68
N ARG A 26 20.55 -5.62 4.34
CA ARG A 26 20.35 -6.32 3.05
C ARG A 26 19.65 -5.47 1.98
N ALA A 27 19.12 -4.30 2.34
CA ALA A 27 18.24 -3.51 1.48
C ALA A 27 18.91 -3.05 0.18
N ALA A 28 20.20 -2.68 0.22
CA ALA A 28 20.96 -2.26 -0.94
C ALA A 28 21.19 -3.43 -1.92
N GLU A 29 21.56 -4.60 -1.41
CA GLU A 29 21.77 -5.80 -2.20
C GLU A 29 20.51 -6.24 -2.94
N TYR A 30 19.36 -6.22 -2.24
CA TYR A 30 18.07 -6.57 -2.86
C TYR A 30 17.67 -5.58 -3.96
N ASP A 31 17.88 -4.28 -3.74
CA ASP A 31 17.62 -3.25 -4.74
C ASP A 31 18.51 -3.43 -5.98
N GLU A 32 19.81 -3.64 -5.79
CA GLU A 32 20.76 -3.83 -6.87
C GLU A 32 20.43 -5.07 -7.70
N ALA A 33 20.16 -6.19 -7.04
CA ALA A 33 19.81 -7.45 -7.67
C ALA A 33 18.40 -7.47 -8.26
N ALA A 34 17.54 -6.48 -7.96
CA ALA A 34 16.13 -6.45 -8.33
C ALA A 34 15.42 -7.78 -8.04
N ARG A 35 15.64 -8.36 -6.87
CA ARG A 35 15.10 -9.66 -6.44
C ARG A 35 14.28 -9.56 -5.16
N ASN A 36 13.34 -10.46 -5.01
CA ASN A 36 12.52 -10.56 -3.81
C ASN A 36 13.36 -10.66 -2.52
N PRO A 37 12.97 -9.98 -1.42
CA PRO A 37 13.71 -9.96 -0.16
C PRO A 37 13.42 -11.22 0.70
N VAL A 38 13.71 -12.40 0.16
CA VAL A 38 13.32 -13.70 0.72
C VAL A 38 13.87 -13.92 2.13
N ASP A 39 15.13 -13.48 2.38
CA ASP A 39 15.72 -13.62 3.71
C ASP A 39 15.03 -12.71 4.74
N SER A 40 14.64 -11.49 4.33
CA SER A 40 13.86 -10.59 5.18
C SER A 40 12.46 -11.16 5.49
N TRP A 41 11.82 -11.80 4.51
CA TRP A 41 10.55 -12.49 4.75
C TRP A 41 10.69 -13.65 5.74
N ARG A 42 11.77 -14.44 5.62
CA ARG A 42 12.03 -15.55 6.56
C ARG A 42 12.21 -15.05 8.00
N GLU A 43 13.00 -13.99 8.18
CA GLU A 43 13.19 -13.36 9.50
C GLU A 43 11.87 -12.80 10.07
N LEU A 44 11.07 -12.11 9.25
CA LEU A 44 9.76 -11.60 9.66
C LEU A 44 8.77 -12.72 9.98
N GLY A 45 8.82 -13.81 9.21
CA GLY A 45 8.00 -15.01 9.45
C GLY A 45 8.36 -15.71 10.77
N ALA A 46 9.64 -15.87 11.05
CA ALA A 46 10.12 -16.46 12.30
C ALA A 46 9.67 -15.68 13.56
N GLU A 47 9.52 -14.36 13.43
CA GLU A 47 9.01 -13.47 14.48
C GLU A 47 7.48 -13.28 14.44
N GLY A 48 6.77 -13.96 13.51
CA GLY A 48 5.31 -13.91 13.37
C GLY A 48 4.76 -12.70 12.62
N PHE A 49 5.60 -11.80 12.10
CA PHE A 49 5.14 -10.57 11.46
C PHE A 49 4.48 -10.78 10.09
N LEU A 50 4.67 -11.91 9.42
CA LEU A 50 3.88 -12.26 8.23
C LEU A 50 2.40 -12.52 8.59
N ALA A 51 2.11 -12.92 9.82
CA ALA A 51 0.77 -13.15 10.31
C ALA A 51 0.15 -11.91 11.02
N SER A 52 0.65 -10.71 10.74
CA SER A 52 0.22 -9.46 11.41
C SER A 52 -1.28 -9.20 11.29
N ALA A 53 -1.88 -9.48 10.13
CA ALA A 53 -3.31 -9.26 9.85
C ALA A 53 -4.18 -10.51 10.05
N ILE A 54 -3.60 -11.65 10.42
CA ILE A 54 -4.35 -12.88 10.72
C ILE A 54 -4.87 -12.79 12.15
N PRO A 55 -6.16 -13.11 12.40
CA PRO A 55 -6.73 -13.14 13.74
C PRO A 55 -6.00 -14.08 14.71
N ARG A 56 -6.04 -13.75 15.98
CA ARG A 56 -5.32 -14.51 17.04
C ARG A 56 -5.81 -15.92 17.21
N ASP A 57 -7.12 -16.17 17.04
CA ASP A 57 -7.75 -17.49 17.09
C ASP A 57 -7.32 -18.40 15.93
N HIS A 58 -6.72 -17.82 14.87
CA HIS A 58 -6.07 -18.52 13.78
C HIS A 58 -4.53 -18.51 13.85
N GLY A 59 -3.96 -18.19 15.03
CA GLY A 59 -2.51 -18.23 15.27
C GLY A 59 -1.74 -17.00 14.76
N GLY A 60 -2.43 -15.94 14.34
CA GLY A 60 -1.83 -14.67 13.93
C GLY A 60 -1.59 -13.70 15.07
N LEU A 61 -1.03 -12.54 14.76
CA LEU A 61 -0.84 -11.46 15.74
C LEU A 61 -2.12 -10.66 15.98
N GLY A 62 -3.08 -10.64 15.03
CA GLY A 62 -4.33 -9.91 15.12
C GLY A 62 -4.09 -8.45 15.48
N LEU A 63 -3.19 -7.78 14.73
CA LEU A 63 -2.85 -6.38 15.00
C LEU A 63 -4.00 -5.47 14.60
N ASP A 64 -4.38 -4.58 15.51
CA ASP A 64 -5.24 -3.44 15.20
C ASP A 64 -4.55 -2.45 14.25
N MET A 65 -5.30 -1.55 13.64
CA MET A 65 -4.76 -0.66 12.62
C MET A 65 -3.64 0.27 13.13
N PRO A 66 -3.70 0.86 14.34
CA PRO A 66 -2.60 1.64 14.89
C PRO A 66 -1.29 0.85 14.99
N THR A 67 -1.34 -0.35 15.54
CA THR A 67 -0.16 -1.22 15.66
C THR A 67 0.33 -1.69 14.30
N TYR A 68 -0.58 -2.04 13.41
CA TYR A 68 -0.25 -2.50 12.07
C TYR A 68 0.50 -1.44 11.25
N VAL A 69 0.00 -0.19 11.20
CA VAL A 69 0.69 0.88 10.45
C VAL A 69 2.05 1.21 11.07
N ALA A 70 2.19 1.14 12.40
CA ALA A 70 3.47 1.33 13.08
C ALA A 70 4.48 0.22 12.73
N VAL A 71 4.04 -1.04 12.66
CA VAL A 71 4.87 -2.18 12.23
C VAL A 71 5.33 -2.03 10.77
N ILE A 72 4.42 -1.71 9.85
CA ILE A 72 4.77 -1.51 8.43
C ILE A 72 5.75 -0.34 8.27
N ARG A 73 5.52 0.76 8.98
CA ARG A 73 6.42 1.93 9.00
C ARG A 73 7.82 1.56 9.52
N ALA A 74 7.89 0.79 10.59
CA ALA A 74 9.14 0.31 11.16
C ALA A 74 9.94 -0.56 10.16
N ILE A 75 9.28 -1.46 9.43
CA ILE A 75 9.93 -2.26 8.39
C ILE A 75 10.42 -1.36 7.24
N ALA A 76 9.62 -0.37 6.83
CA ALA A 76 9.93 0.55 5.74
C ALA A 76 11.17 1.43 6.04
N ARG A 77 11.42 1.74 7.31
CA ARG A 77 12.65 2.45 7.73
C ARG A 77 13.93 1.66 7.40
N GLY A 78 13.85 0.34 7.29
CA GLY A 78 14.99 -0.50 6.90
C GLY A 78 15.00 -0.85 5.42
N CYS A 79 13.85 -1.24 4.88
CA CYS A 79 13.72 -1.65 3.48
C CYS A 79 12.31 -1.39 2.95
N ALA A 80 12.19 -0.43 2.05
CA ALA A 80 10.93 -0.04 1.41
C ALA A 80 10.24 -1.22 0.71
N SER A 81 10.98 -1.98 -0.10
CA SER A 81 10.44 -3.13 -0.84
C SER A 81 9.99 -4.26 0.08
N THR A 82 10.72 -4.53 1.18
CA THR A 82 10.28 -5.52 2.17
C THR A 82 8.96 -5.10 2.83
N ALA A 83 8.84 -3.83 3.25
CA ALA A 83 7.62 -3.32 3.84
C ALA A 83 6.44 -3.38 2.87
N MET A 84 6.66 -3.01 1.60
CA MET A 84 5.65 -3.06 0.56
C MET A 84 5.15 -4.49 0.31
N THR A 85 6.05 -5.46 0.20
CA THR A 85 5.67 -6.86 -0.02
C THR A 85 4.90 -7.44 1.17
N VAL A 86 5.31 -7.12 2.41
CA VAL A 86 4.59 -7.54 3.63
C VAL A 86 3.22 -6.86 3.71
N HIS A 87 3.13 -5.59 3.34
CA HIS A 87 1.85 -4.89 3.29
C HIS A 87 0.88 -5.51 2.29
N MET A 88 1.34 -5.80 1.05
CA MET A 88 0.53 -6.46 0.03
C MET A 88 0.05 -7.84 0.50
N HIS A 89 0.91 -8.63 1.12
CA HIS A 89 0.57 -9.90 1.71
C HIS A 89 -0.48 -9.77 2.84
N SER A 90 -0.28 -8.83 3.77
CA SER A 90 -1.20 -8.60 4.88
C SER A 90 -2.60 -8.21 4.42
N THR A 91 -2.70 -7.47 3.30
CA THR A 91 -4.00 -7.11 2.73
C THR A 91 -4.73 -8.34 2.17
N VAL A 92 -3.99 -9.31 1.59
CA VAL A 92 -4.60 -10.60 1.19
C VAL A 92 -5.16 -11.33 2.40
N MET A 93 -4.46 -11.33 3.54
CA MET A 93 -4.98 -11.94 4.75
C MET A 93 -6.27 -11.28 5.23
N ARG A 94 -6.39 -9.95 5.12
CA ARG A 94 -7.64 -9.23 5.43
C ARG A 94 -8.78 -9.63 4.49
N PHE A 95 -8.51 -9.81 3.20
CA PHE A 95 -9.53 -10.31 2.26
C PHE A 95 -9.98 -11.73 2.62
N ILE A 96 -9.05 -12.63 2.95
CA ILE A 96 -9.39 -14.00 3.36
C ILE A 96 -10.20 -13.97 4.66
N ASP A 97 -9.85 -13.10 5.62
CA ASP A 97 -10.60 -12.99 6.86
C ASP A 97 -12.03 -12.49 6.64
N ALA A 98 -12.22 -11.46 5.82
CA ALA A 98 -13.54 -10.88 5.60
C ALA A 98 -14.45 -11.71 4.68
N LEU A 99 -13.90 -12.40 3.67
CA LEU A 99 -14.66 -13.02 2.59
C LEU A 99 -14.55 -14.54 2.58
N GLY A 100 -13.54 -15.11 3.21
CA GLY A 100 -13.28 -16.54 3.18
C GLY A 100 -14.23 -17.34 4.06
N SER A 101 -14.62 -18.51 3.58
CA SER A 101 -15.26 -19.53 4.41
C SER A 101 -14.32 -20.00 5.53
N GLN A 102 -14.87 -20.63 6.57
CA GLN A 102 -14.05 -21.18 7.66
C GLN A 102 -13.01 -22.21 7.17
N ALA A 103 -13.32 -22.96 6.12
CA ALA A 103 -12.38 -23.90 5.50
C ALA A 103 -11.22 -23.16 4.79
N GLN A 104 -11.53 -22.08 4.05
CA GLN A 104 -10.52 -21.24 3.39
C GLN A 104 -9.64 -20.54 4.43
N LYS A 105 -10.22 -19.94 5.48
CA LYS A 105 -9.48 -19.32 6.58
C LYS A 105 -8.48 -20.30 7.20
N ARG A 106 -8.96 -21.48 7.64
CA ARG A 106 -8.05 -22.50 8.20
C ARG A 106 -6.93 -22.86 7.26
N ARG A 107 -7.24 -23.17 5.99
CA ARG A 107 -6.25 -23.57 4.98
C ARG A 107 -5.18 -22.51 4.78
N TYR A 108 -5.58 -21.29 4.44
CA TYR A 108 -4.63 -20.27 4.01
C TYR A 108 -3.91 -19.58 5.18
N PHE A 109 -4.54 -19.46 6.34
CA PHE A 109 -3.86 -18.93 7.53
C PHE A 109 -2.83 -19.93 8.07
N ASP A 110 -3.09 -21.24 8.00
CA ASP A 110 -2.09 -22.27 8.33
C ASP A 110 -0.86 -22.22 7.40
N GLU A 111 -1.05 -21.93 6.11
CA GLU A 111 0.08 -21.75 5.18
C GLU A 111 0.99 -20.59 5.59
N VAL A 112 0.45 -19.54 6.15
CA VAL A 112 1.24 -18.39 6.63
C VAL A 112 1.84 -18.69 8.00
N THR A 113 1.02 -19.07 8.96
CA THR A 113 1.43 -19.18 10.37
C THR A 113 2.39 -20.34 10.64
N ARG A 114 2.24 -21.46 9.91
CA ARG A 114 3.08 -22.67 10.08
C ARG A 114 4.19 -22.77 9.05
N HIS A 115 3.99 -22.25 7.83
CA HIS A 115 4.90 -22.46 6.72
C HIS A 115 5.54 -21.18 6.19
N GLY A 116 5.18 -19.99 6.73
CA GLY A 116 5.74 -18.70 6.33
C GLY A 116 5.48 -18.35 4.86
N ARG A 117 4.42 -18.86 4.26
CA ARG A 117 4.10 -18.62 2.85
C ARG A 117 3.51 -17.23 2.65
N LEU A 118 3.92 -16.55 1.59
CA LEU A 118 3.40 -15.24 1.23
C LEU A 118 2.36 -15.32 0.11
N PHE A 119 1.52 -14.30 0.07
CA PHE A 119 0.43 -14.14 -0.88
C PHE A 119 0.53 -12.80 -1.59
N GLY A 120 0.47 -12.78 -2.92
CA GLY A 120 0.42 -11.57 -3.73
C GLY A 120 -0.99 -11.06 -3.91
N SER A 121 -1.15 -9.76 -4.19
CA SER A 121 -2.42 -9.15 -4.59
C SER A 121 -2.24 -8.47 -5.95
N TRP A 122 -2.89 -8.97 -6.99
CA TRP A 122 -2.68 -8.55 -8.37
C TRP A 122 -3.99 -8.01 -8.97
N GLY A 123 -4.11 -6.68 -8.98
CA GLY A 123 -5.28 -5.98 -9.48
C GLY A 123 -5.01 -5.19 -10.76
N SER A 124 -3.85 -4.53 -10.89
CA SER A 124 -3.54 -3.63 -12.00
C SER A 124 -3.45 -4.34 -13.35
N GLU A 125 -3.84 -3.65 -14.43
CA GLU A 125 -3.87 -4.18 -15.80
C GLU A 125 -3.25 -3.19 -16.79
N PRO A 126 -2.77 -3.66 -17.96
CA PRO A 126 -2.08 -2.81 -18.93
C PRO A 126 -2.94 -1.69 -19.51
N ALA A 127 -4.19 -2.00 -19.87
CA ALA A 127 -5.06 -1.10 -20.63
C ALA A 127 -6.06 -0.36 -19.75
N VAL A 128 -6.21 -0.75 -18.48
CA VAL A 128 -7.21 -0.18 -17.57
C VAL A 128 -6.53 0.51 -16.39
N SER A 129 -7.01 1.70 -16.06
CA SER A 129 -6.54 2.43 -14.88
C SER A 129 -7.51 2.28 -13.72
N LEU A 130 -7.13 1.55 -12.69
CA LEU A 130 -7.88 1.44 -11.43
C LEU A 130 -8.19 2.80 -10.80
N SER A 131 -7.36 3.82 -11.10
CA SER A 131 -7.56 5.17 -10.58
C SER A 131 -8.58 6.00 -11.38
N ARG A 132 -8.89 5.63 -12.63
CA ARG A 132 -9.82 6.38 -13.48
C ARG A 132 -11.18 5.71 -13.59
N THR A 133 -11.16 4.42 -13.85
CA THR A 133 -12.36 3.60 -13.98
C THR A 133 -12.07 2.29 -13.25
N PHE A 134 -12.88 1.96 -12.26
CA PHE A 134 -12.73 0.69 -11.54
C PHE A 134 -13.30 -0.44 -12.42
N LEU A 135 -12.55 -0.77 -13.49
CA LEU A 135 -12.87 -1.84 -14.43
C LEU A 135 -11.77 -2.90 -14.44
N MET A 136 -12.09 -4.10 -14.87
CA MET A 136 -11.16 -5.21 -15.06
C MET A 136 -11.37 -5.82 -16.45
N GLU A 137 -10.26 -6.07 -17.15
CA GLU A 137 -10.25 -6.84 -18.41
C GLU A 137 -9.91 -8.32 -18.17
N THR A 138 -9.27 -8.63 -17.04
CA THR A 138 -9.08 -10.01 -16.60
C THR A 138 -10.43 -10.58 -16.21
N VAL A 139 -10.86 -11.61 -16.93
CA VAL A 139 -12.19 -12.22 -16.78
C VAL A 139 -12.08 -13.54 -16.05
N ILE A 140 -13.05 -13.80 -15.17
CA ILE A 140 -13.30 -15.10 -14.57
C ILE A 140 -14.67 -15.61 -15.03
N ARG A 141 -14.70 -16.78 -15.67
CA ARG A 141 -15.94 -17.42 -16.14
C ARG A 141 -16.13 -18.77 -15.48
N GLN A 142 -17.37 -19.13 -15.23
CA GLN A 142 -17.72 -20.43 -14.68
C GLN A 142 -17.54 -21.52 -15.76
N ASP A 143 -16.93 -22.65 -15.37
CA ASP A 143 -16.76 -23.83 -16.22
C ASP A 143 -17.07 -25.08 -15.38
N GLY A 144 -18.32 -25.55 -15.50
CA GLY A 144 -18.84 -26.60 -14.63
C GLY A 144 -18.94 -26.17 -13.15
N ALA A 145 -18.30 -26.91 -12.27
CA ALA A 145 -18.22 -26.59 -10.84
C ALA A 145 -17.13 -25.56 -10.51
N ASP A 146 -16.16 -25.36 -11.40
CA ASP A 146 -14.98 -24.53 -11.24
C ASP A 146 -15.07 -23.25 -12.05
N TYR A 147 -13.96 -22.52 -12.08
CA TYR A 147 -13.78 -21.30 -12.85
C TYR A 147 -12.55 -21.39 -13.75
N VAL A 148 -12.52 -20.53 -14.76
CA VAL A 148 -11.38 -20.30 -15.64
C VAL A 148 -11.07 -18.83 -15.68
N VAL A 149 -9.79 -18.47 -15.54
CA VAL A 149 -9.28 -17.09 -15.56
C VAL A 149 -8.47 -16.86 -16.82
N ASP A 150 -8.80 -15.77 -17.52
CA ASP A 150 -8.10 -15.28 -18.70
C ASP A 150 -7.81 -13.76 -18.54
N GLY A 151 -6.60 -13.31 -18.90
CA GLY A 151 -6.22 -11.90 -18.86
C GLY A 151 -4.75 -11.66 -18.56
N VAL A 152 -4.43 -10.39 -18.27
CA VAL A 152 -3.05 -9.97 -17.98
C VAL A 152 -3.05 -9.03 -16.77
N LYS A 153 -2.19 -9.29 -15.80
CA LYS A 153 -1.95 -8.40 -14.67
C LYS A 153 -0.58 -7.75 -14.77
N TYR A 154 -0.52 -6.47 -14.38
CA TYR A 154 0.70 -5.66 -14.27
C TYR A 154 1.04 -5.41 -12.81
N PHE A 155 2.33 -5.13 -12.57
CA PHE A 155 2.83 -4.86 -11.21
C PHE A 155 2.48 -5.98 -10.23
N CYS A 156 2.69 -7.23 -10.66
CA CYS A 156 2.39 -8.44 -9.89
C CYS A 156 3.42 -8.62 -8.76
N THR A 157 3.31 -7.82 -7.73
CA THR A 157 4.23 -7.83 -6.58
C THR A 157 4.44 -9.25 -6.06
N MET A 158 5.71 -9.64 -5.88
CA MET A 158 6.13 -10.98 -5.47
C MET A 158 5.79 -12.11 -6.47
N ALA A 159 5.70 -11.84 -7.79
CA ALA A 159 5.22 -12.82 -8.78
C ALA A 159 5.93 -14.18 -8.75
N LEU A 160 7.23 -14.22 -8.42
CA LEU A 160 8.00 -15.48 -8.30
C LEU A 160 8.33 -15.87 -6.85
N GLY A 161 7.81 -15.13 -5.87
CA GLY A 161 8.08 -15.37 -4.45
C GLY A 161 6.84 -15.71 -3.63
N ALA A 162 5.65 -15.32 -4.09
CA ALA A 162 4.39 -15.66 -3.45
C ALA A 162 4.01 -17.11 -3.75
N ALA A 163 3.46 -17.81 -2.76
CA ALA A 163 2.91 -19.15 -2.94
C ALA A 163 1.54 -19.11 -3.65
N HIS A 164 0.78 -18.08 -3.39
CA HIS A 164 -0.52 -17.81 -4.01
C HIS A 164 -0.63 -16.32 -4.35
N ALA A 165 -1.51 -15.99 -5.28
CA ALA A 165 -1.92 -14.61 -5.51
C ALA A 165 -3.44 -14.49 -5.51
N ILE A 166 -3.98 -13.44 -4.88
CA ILE A 166 -5.31 -12.96 -5.20
C ILE A 166 -5.24 -12.26 -6.55
N VAL A 167 -5.96 -12.80 -7.53
CA VAL A 167 -6.16 -12.21 -8.85
C VAL A 167 -7.55 -11.56 -8.87
N TRP A 168 -7.59 -10.27 -9.15
CA TRP A 168 -8.81 -9.49 -9.24
C TRP A 168 -9.41 -9.67 -10.64
N CYS A 169 -10.62 -10.20 -10.73
CA CYS A 169 -11.25 -10.56 -11.99
C CYS A 169 -12.66 -9.96 -12.10
N ALA A 170 -13.06 -9.54 -13.30
CA ALA A 170 -14.48 -9.33 -13.60
C ALA A 170 -15.16 -10.67 -13.88
N LEU A 171 -16.32 -10.92 -13.30
CA LEU A 171 -17.17 -12.03 -13.73
C LEU A 171 -17.56 -11.81 -15.20
N ASP A 172 -17.53 -12.86 -16.00
CA ASP A 172 -17.79 -12.81 -17.44
C ASP A 172 -19.10 -12.06 -17.76
N GLY A 173 -19.00 -11.08 -18.66
CA GLY A 173 -20.09 -10.15 -18.98
C GLY A 173 -20.33 -9.03 -17.96
N GLY A 174 -19.60 -9.00 -16.83
CA GLY A 174 -19.76 -7.98 -15.80
C GLY A 174 -18.99 -6.69 -16.12
N THR A 175 -19.70 -5.57 -16.12
CA THR A 175 -19.14 -4.22 -16.36
C THR A 175 -19.12 -3.33 -15.10
N ASP A 176 -19.88 -3.71 -14.08
CA ASP A 176 -19.96 -3.02 -12.78
C ASP A 176 -19.21 -3.85 -11.72
N MET A 177 -18.05 -3.38 -11.29
CA MET A 177 -17.21 -4.11 -10.33
C MET A 177 -17.85 -4.22 -8.94
N SER A 178 -18.78 -3.34 -8.60
CA SER A 178 -19.54 -3.47 -7.34
C SER A 178 -20.45 -4.70 -7.31
N LYS A 179 -20.71 -5.28 -8.49
CA LYS A 179 -21.57 -6.46 -8.68
C LYS A 179 -20.85 -7.64 -9.31
N SER A 180 -19.66 -7.43 -9.93
CA SER A 180 -18.98 -8.45 -10.73
C SER A 180 -17.54 -8.77 -10.30
N LEU A 181 -16.93 -7.96 -9.43
CA LEU A 181 -15.58 -8.25 -8.96
C LEU A 181 -15.53 -9.55 -8.16
N LEU A 182 -14.71 -10.48 -8.62
CA LEU A 182 -14.35 -11.70 -7.89
C LEU A 182 -12.85 -11.74 -7.61
N LEU A 183 -12.49 -12.34 -6.50
CA LEU A 183 -11.11 -12.54 -6.07
C LEU A 183 -10.77 -14.03 -6.14
N ALA A 184 -9.91 -14.41 -7.08
CA ALA A 184 -9.44 -15.77 -7.26
C ALA A 184 -8.07 -15.96 -6.59
N LEU A 185 -7.94 -16.93 -5.68
CA LEU A 185 -6.66 -17.37 -5.11
C LEU A 185 -6.02 -18.38 -6.05
N VAL A 186 -5.04 -17.92 -6.83
CA VAL A 186 -4.33 -18.73 -7.81
C VAL A 186 -2.99 -19.17 -7.24
N PRO A 187 -2.69 -20.50 -7.15
CA PRO A 187 -1.39 -20.99 -6.74
C PRO A 187 -0.30 -20.59 -7.74
N ALA A 188 0.91 -20.28 -7.25
CA ALA A 188 2.05 -20.04 -8.12
C ALA A 188 2.35 -21.25 -9.00
N GLY A 189 2.66 -20.99 -10.29
CA GLY A 189 2.98 -22.06 -11.25
C GLY A 189 1.76 -22.83 -11.75
N SER A 190 0.52 -22.34 -11.54
CA SER A 190 -0.67 -22.94 -12.14
C SER A 190 -0.55 -23.03 -13.66
N ALA A 191 -1.02 -24.14 -14.25
CA ALA A 191 -1.03 -24.32 -15.70
C ALA A 191 -1.78 -23.18 -16.38
N GLY A 192 -1.21 -22.60 -17.44
CA GLY A 192 -1.74 -21.42 -18.13
C GLY A 192 -1.28 -20.08 -17.52
N MET A 193 -0.55 -20.07 -16.42
CA MET A 193 0.05 -18.88 -15.86
C MET A 193 1.48 -18.70 -16.37
N ALA A 194 1.82 -17.51 -16.87
CA ALA A 194 3.15 -17.17 -17.38
C ALA A 194 3.55 -15.76 -16.97
N THR A 195 4.85 -15.53 -16.81
CA THR A 195 5.41 -14.18 -16.59
C THR A 195 6.53 -13.92 -17.61
N ASP A 196 6.64 -12.66 -18.06
CA ASP A 196 7.75 -12.22 -18.91
C ASP A 196 9.05 -12.00 -18.14
N GLY A 197 9.00 -12.04 -16.81
CA GLY A 197 10.14 -11.85 -15.92
C GLY A 197 10.77 -10.46 -15.97
N ARG A 198 10.19 -9.50 -16.70
CA ARG A 198 10.74 -8.15 -16.88
C ARG A 198 10.38 -7.26 -15.70
N TRP A 199 11.39 -6.89 -14.93
CA TRP A 199 11.23 -5.93 -13.84
C TRP A 199 12.42 -4.97 -13.79
N ASN A 200 12.35 -3.90 -14.59
CA ASN A 200 13.39 -2.88 -14.65
C ASN A 200 12.80 -1.51 -14.37
N THR A 201 12.61 -1.20 -13.11
CA THR A 201 11.97 0.02 -12.61
C THR A 201 12.98 0.98 -12.00
N LEU A 202 12.56 2.24 -11.83
CA LEU A 202 13.32 3.29 -11.15
C LEU A 202 13.66 2.89 -9.71
N GLY A 203 12.65 2.50 -8.93
CA GLY A 203 12.74 2.10 -7.53
C GLY A 203 11.78 0.96 -7.21
N MET A 204 11.65 0.59 -5.94
CA MET A 204 10.90 -0.58 -5.50
C MET A 204 11.37 -1.87 -6.19
N ARG A 205 12.65 -1.92 -6.56
CA ARG A 205 13.21 -2.97 -7.42
C ARG A 205 13.10 -4.35 -6.77
N ALA A 206 13.22 -4.41 -5.46
CA ALA A 206 13.14 -5.67 -4.72
C ALA A 206 11.69 -6.15 -4.43
N THR A 207 10.65 -5.47 -4.94
CA THR A 207 9.30 -6.04 -4.95
C THR A 207 9.09 -7.09 -6.02
N TYR A 208 9.97 -7.13 -7.02
CA TYR A 208 9.95 -8.00 -8.19
C TYR A 208 8.53 -8.23 -8.71
N SER A 209 8.03 -7.27 -9.44
CA SER A 209 6.61 -7.17 -9.81
C SER A 209 6.39 -7.18 -11.33
N PRO A 210 6.88 -8.19 -12.08
CA PRO A 210 6.66 -8.30 -13.52
C PRO A 210 5.19 -8.47 -13.85
N SER A 211 4.87 -8.48 -15.15
CA SER A 211 3.54 -8.85 -15.61
C SER A 211 3.31 -10.37 -15.52
N VAL A 212 2.06 -10.75 -15.34
CA VAL A 212 1.60 -12.15 -15.34
C VAL A 212 0.41 -12.28 -16.27
N THR A 213 0.52 -13.23 -17.20
CA THR A 213 -0.56 -13.61 -18.13
C THR A 213 -1.25 -14.86 -17.61
N PHE A 214 -2.57 -14.88 -17.75
CA PHE A 214 -3.45 -16.01 -17.44
C PHE A 214 -4.13 -16.44 -18.75
N SER A 215 -3.93 -17.70 -19.15
CA SER A 215 -4.47 -18.28 -20.37
C SER A 215 -5.18 -19.59 -20.02
N GLY A 216 -6.49 -19.53 -19.81
CA GLY A 216 -7.27 -20.69 -19.42
C GLY A 216 -6.91 -21.27 -18.06
N VAL A 217 -6.50 -20.44 -17.09
CA VAL A 217 -6.10 -20.92 -15.76
C VAL A 217 -7.30 -21.43 -14.98
N ARG A 218 -7.32 -22.74 -14.71
CA ARG A 218 -8.41 -23.36 -13.92
C ARG A 218 -8.28 -23.02 -12.44
N VAL A 219 -9.37 -22.54 -11.85
CA VAL A 219 -9.46 -22.15 -10.45
C VAL A 219 -10.62 -22.90 -9.81
N PRO A 220 -10.36 -23.83 -8.90
CA PRO A 220 -11.41 -24.53 -8.15
C PRO A 220 -12.33 -23.54 -7.40
N ARG A 221 -13.61 -23.87 -7.30
CA ARG A 221 -14.61 -23.02 -6.62
C ARG A 221 -14.16 -22.62 -5.22
N GLU A 222 -13.54 -23.55 -4.49
CA GLU A 222 -13.03 -23.31 -3.13
C GLU A 222 -11.82 -22.37 -3.07
N CYS A 223 -11.27 -21.96 -4.21
CA CYS A 223 -10.20 -20.96 -4.30
C CYS A 223 -10.73 -19.56 -4.68
N VAL A 224 -12.04 -19.38 -4.81
CA VAL A 224 -12.66 -18.07 -5.05
C VAL A 224 -13.22 -17.54 -3.74
N LEU A 225 -12.92 -16.28 -3.40
CA LEU A 225 -13.33 -15.63 -2.17
C LEU A 225 -14.64 -14.85 -2.34
N GLY A 226 -15.59 -15.12 -1.48
CA GLY A 226 -16.85 -14.39 -1.38
C GLY A 226 -17.74 -14.52 -2.60
N ASP A 227 -18.69 -13.57 -2.71
CA ASP A 227 -19.64 -13.44 -3.80
C ASP A 227 -19.25 -12.29 -4.74
N PRO A 228 -19.76 -12.25 -5.98
CA PRO A 228 -19.49 -11.16 -6.91
C PRO A 228 -19.76 -9.78 -6.32
N GLY A 229 -18.79 -8.88 -6.41
CA GLY A 229 -18.81 -7.52 -5.88
C GLY A 229 -18.67 -7.42 -4.35
N GLN A 230 -18.66 -8.51 -3.60
CA GLN A 230 -18.58 -8.45 -2.14
C GLN A 230 -17.29 -7.79 -1.65
N ALA A 231 -16.16 -8.01 -2.33
CA ALA A 231 -14.87 -7.41 -1.99
C ALA A 231 -14.89 -5.87 -1.95
N VAL A 232 -15.73 -5.25 -2.79
CA VAL A 232 -15.91 -3.78 -2.80
C VAL A 232 -16.70 -3.32 -1.59
N ARG A 233 -17.72 -4.08 -1.20
CA ARG A 233 -18.65 -3.71 -0.12
C ARG A 233 -18.09 -3.87 1.29
N VAL A 234 -17.03 -4.64 1.47
CA VAL A 234 -16.44 -4.88 2.82
C VAL A 234 -15.37 -3.86 3.24
N GLY A 235 -15.01 -2.93 2.37
CA GLY A 235 -14.13 -1.81 2.73
C GLY A 235 -12.67 -2.16 3.03
N ILE A 236 -12.17 -3.28 2.51
CA ILE A 236 -10.76 -3.66 2.70
C ILE A 236 -9.84 -2.90 1.76
N VAL A 237 -10.38 -2.46 0.61
CA VAL A 237 -9.62 -1.75 -0.43
C VAL A 237 -9.02 -0.46 0.12
N GLU A 238 -9.72 0.23 1.01
CA GLU A 238 -9.26 1.45 1.67
C GLU A 238 -8.02 1.22 2.52
N SER A 239 -7.87 0.04 3.10
CA SER A 239 -6.70 -0.32 3.93
C SER A 239 -5.39 -0.34 3.15
N PHE A 240 -5.41 -0.52 1.81
CA PHE A 240 -4.22 -0.39 0.97
C PHE A 240 -3.60 0.99 1.08
N ALA A 241 -4.40 2.04 0.95
CA ALA A 241 -3.90 3.42 0.99
C ALA A 241 -3.27 3.76 2.34
N LEU A 242 -3.87 3.29 3.44
CA LEU A 242 -3.33 3.53 4.77
C LEU A 242 -1.98 2.82 4.99
N GLY A 243 -1.84 1.58 4.52
CA GLY A 243 -0.57 0.86 4.58
C GLY A 243 0.50 1.45 3.64
N TYR A 244 0.12 1.96 2.46
CA TYR A 244 1.04 2.71 1.61
C TYR A 244 1.55 3.97 2.30
N ALA A 245 0.68 4.73 2.98
CA ALA A 245 1.09 5.89 3.77
C ALA A 245 2.14 5.51 4.83
N ALA A 246 1.95 4.38 5.51
CA ALA A 246 2.93 3.87 6.49
C ALA A 246 4.28 3.54 5.83
N VAL A 247 4.30 2.91 4.65
CA VAL A 247 5.53 2.64 3.90
C VAL A 247 6.23 3.95 3.53
N TYR A 248 5.50 4.92 2.96
CA TYR A 248 6.09 6.18 2.48
C TYR A 248 6.69 7.00 3.63
N LEU A 249 5.97 7.12 4.74
CA LEU A 249 6.47 7.84 5.91
C LEU A 249 7.64 7.11 6.58
N GLY A 250 7.68 5.78 6.58
CA GLY A 250 8.84 5.03 7.07
C GLY A 250 10.10 5.28 6.24
N ILE A 251 9.97 5.38 4.90
CA ILE A 251 11.07 5.77 4.02
C ILE A 251 11.53 7.20 4.36
N ALA A 252 10.58 8.14 4.49
CA ALA A 252 10.88 9.54 4.78
C ALA A 252 11.59 9.71 6.14
N GLU A 253 11.11 9.04 7.19
CA GLU A 253 11.75 9.05 8.52
C GLU A 253 13.20 8.59 8.46
N ALA A 254 13.46 7.43 7.83
CA ALA A 254 14.82 6.90 7.70
C ALA A 254 15.72 7.84 6.88
N THR A 255 15.17 8.46 5.85
CA THR A 255 15.90 9.37 4.97
C THR A 255 16.28 10.67 5.69
N LEU A 256 15.35 11.26 6.45
CA LEU A 256 15.63 12.45 7.25
C LEU A 256 16.62 12.14 8.40
N ALA A 257 16.47 11.01 9.07
CA ALA A 257 17.40 10.56 10.11
C ALA A 257 18.82 10.40 9.55
N PHE A 258 18.96 9.83 8.35
CA PHE A 258 20.24 9.74 7.66
C PHE A 258 20.83 11.13 7.36
N ALA A 259 20.03 12.08 6.85
CA ALA A 259 20.51 13.44 6.57
C ALA A 259 21.00 14.16 7.82
N ILE A 260 20.31 14.00 8.95
CA ILE A 260 20.67 14.57 10.25
C ILE A 260 22.01 13.99 10.73
N ASP A 261 22.17 12.67 10.67
CA ASP A 261 23.43 12.02 11.07
C ASP A 261 24.58 12.43 10.15
N TYR A 262 24.35 12.44 8.84
CA TYR A 262 25.32 12.91 7.86
C TYR A 262 25.76 14.36 8.12
N ALA A 263 24.81 15.28 8.33
CA ALA A 263 25.10 16.68 8.58
C ALA A 263 25.92 16.90 9.86
N ARG A 264 25.66 16.10 10.90
CA ARG A 264 26.43 16.14 12.16
C ARG A 264 27.88 15.65 12.02
N LYS A 265 28.12 14.67 11.15
CA LYS A 265 29.42 14.02 10.97
C LYS A 265 30.27 14.66 9.88
N ARG A 266 29.64 15.23 8.87
CA ARG A 266 30.32 15.79 7.70
C ARG A 266 30.94 17.15 8.03
N VAL A 267 32.28 17.22 8.08
CA VAL A 267 33.05 18.45 8.21
C VAL A 267 33.45 18.96 6.83
N VAL A 268 33.32 20.27 6.59
CA VAL A 268 33.66 20.94 5.33
C VAL A 268 34.66 22.09 5.57
N LYS A 269 35.44 22.40 4.56
CA LYS A 269 36.36 23.54 4.54
C LYS A 269 35.71 24.70 3.78
N PRO A 270 36.11 25.96 4.06
CA PRO A 270 37.19 26.39 4.97
C PRO A 270 36.81 26.43 6.45
N GLU A 271 35.51 26.32 6.80
CA GLU A 271 34.99 26.53 8.15
C GLU A 271 35.51 25.48 9.14
N ASN A 272 35.97 24.32 8.66
CA ASN A 272 36.35 23.15 9.49
C ASN A 272 35.28 22.79 10.54
N ALA A 273 34.02 22.88 10.14
CA ALA A 273 32.85 22.67 10.99
C ALA A 273 31.90 21.62 10.38
N PRO A 274 31.09 20.93 11.20
CA PRO A 274 30.01 20.09 10.70
C PRO A 274 29.01 20.88 9.86
N VAL A 275 28.54 20.28 8.76
CA VAL A 275 27.51 20.83 7.86
C VAL A 275 26.22 21.19 8.64
N ALA A 276 25.95 20.54 9.76
CA ALA A 276 24.86 20.86 10.66
C ALA A 276 24.91 22.31 11.23
N ARG A 277 26.05 23.00 11.13
CA ARG A 277 26.15 24.41 11.54
C ARG A 277 25.73 25.41 10.46
N ASP A 278 25.53 24.94 9.23
CA ASP A 278 25.04 25.77 8.14
C ASP A 278 23.57 26.14 8.37
N PRO A 279 23.22 27.47 8.43
CA PRO A 279 21.84 27.92 8.64
C PRO A 279 20.87 27.44 7.57
N ALA A 280 21.31 27.24 6.32
CA ALA A 280 20.47 26.71 5.25
C ALA A 280 20.12 25.24 5.50
N VAL A 281 21.07 24.43 5.96
CA VAL A 281 20.84 23.04 6.35
C VAL A 281 19.90 22.95 7.56
N GLN A 282 20.13 23.81 8.57
CA GLN A 282 19.26 23.88 9.75
C GLN A 282 17.81 24.20 9.37
N ARG A 283 17.60 25.18 8.48
CA ARG A 283 16.27 25.54 8.00
C ARG A 283 15.62 24.37 7.25
N HIS A 284 16.33 23.73 6.32
CA HIS A 284 15.80 22.58 5.59
C HIS A 284 15.43 21.41 6.53
N VAL A 285 16.30 21.08 7.46
CA VAL A 285 16.01 19.99 8.44
C VAL A 285 14.80 20.35 9.31
N GLY A 286 14.69 21.61 9.75
CA GLY A 286 13.57 22.09 10.56
C GLY A 286 12.24 22.02 9.80
N GLU A 287 12.20 22.47 8.55
CA GLU A 287 11.04 22.39 7.66
C GLU A 287 10.59 20.96 7.45
N LEU A 288 11.53 20.06 7.04
CA LEU A 288 11.23 18.66 6.80
C LEU A 288 10.76 17.92 8.06
N ALA A 289 11.34 18.22 9.23
CA ALA A 289 10.92 17.63 10.49
C ALA A 289 9.48 18.03 10.83
N ALA A 290 9.13 19.32 10.71
CA ALA A 290 7.78 19.82 11.00
C ALA A 290 6.72 19.23 10.05
N HIS A 291 7.03 19.13 8.73
CA HIS A 291 6.13 18.54 7.75
C HIS A 291 5.95 17.03 7.99
N LEU A 292 7.04 16.32 8.29
CA LEU A 292 7.00 14.89 8.55
C LEU A 292 6.20 14.57 9.82
N ASP A 293 6.37 15.36 10.90
CA ASP A 293 5.58 15.22 12.12
C ASP A 293 4.09 15.40 11.84
N ALA A 294 3.71 16.40 11.02
CA ALA A 294 2.32 16.62 10.63
C ALA A 294 1.72 15.41 9.89
N ALA A 295 2.46 14.83 8.94
CA ALA A 295 2.00 13.65 8.20
C ALA A 295 1.89 12.40 9.10
N LEU A 296 2.83 12.21 10.02
CA LEU A 296 2.80 11.12 11.01
C LEU A 296 1.61 11.25 11.95
N LEU A 297 1.26 12.45 12.39
CA LEU A 297 0.07 12.69 13.21
C LEU A 297 -1.21 12.37 12.45
N VAL A 298 -1.32 12.72 11.16
CA VAL A 298 -2.49 12.38 10.35
C VAL A 298 -2.59 10.87 10.12
N LEU A 299 -1.48 10.18 9.87
CA LEU A 299 -1.48 8.73 9.77
C LEU A 299 -1.93 8.07 11.08
N ALA A 300 -1.42 8.54 12.23
CA ALA A 300 -1.77 8.01 13.54
C ALA A 300 -3.25 8.25 13.87
N ASP A 301 -3.79 9.44 13.60
CA ASP A 301 -5.21 9.76 13.78
C ASP A 301 -6.09 8.89 12.87
N SER A 302 -5.72 8.76 11.60
CA SER A 302 -6.44 7.92 10.64
C SER A 302 -6.49 6.45 11.07
N ALA A 303 -5.39 5.92 11.58
CA ALA A 303 -5.31 4.57 12.09
C ALA A 303 -6.11 4.37 13.39
N ALA A 304 -6.07 5.34 14.31
CA ALA A 304 -6.80 5.27 15.57
C ALA A 304 -8.33 5.29 15.39
N ARG A 305 -8.81 5.98 14.36
CA ARG A 305 -10.24 6.08 14.04
C ARG A 305 -10.75 4.97 13.13
N TRP A 306 -9.86 4.10 12.65
CA TRP A 306 -10.16 3.15 11.57
C TRP A 306 -11.29 2.18 11.87
N GLU A 307 -11.28 1.60 13.07
CA GLU A 307 -12.24 0.55 13.44
C GLU A 307 -13.66 1.12 13.66
N ASP A 308 -13.75 2.35 14.14
CA ASP A 308 -15.02 3.04 14.40
C ASP A 308 -15.58 3.75 13.15
N ALA A 309 -14.78 3.91 12.09
CA ALA A 309 -15.15 4.61 10.87
C ALA A 309 -16.01 3.72 9.94
N ASP A 310 -17.05 4.31 9.35
CA ASP A 310 -17.77 3.67 8.25
C ASP A 310 -16.92 3.62 6.96
N LEU A 311 -17.47 3.04 5.89
CA LEU A 311 -16.73 2.86 4.64
C LEU A 311 -16.32 4.19 3.97
N VAL A 312 -17.20 5.19 4.00
CA VAL A 312 -16.94 6.53 3.41
C VAL A 312 -15.87 7.24 4.21
N ASP A 313 -15.97 7.20 5.54
CA ASP A 313 -14.98 7.77 6.43
C ASP A 313 -13.62 7.09 6.30
N ARG A 314 -13.56 5.76 6.20
CA ARG A 314 -12.31 5.01 5.93
C ARG A 314 -11.64 5.48 4.64
N GLY A 315 -12.43 5.67 3.57
CA GLY A 315 -11.93 6.22 2.31
C GLY A 315 -11.31 7.61 2.48
N THR A 316 -11.97 8.49 3.22
CA THR A 316 -11.48 9.85 3.50
C THR A 316 -10.22 9.84 4.36
N LEU A 317 -10.19 9.06 5.45
CA LEU A 317 -9.03 8.90 6.33
C LEU A 317 -7.82 8.37 5.56
N ALA A 318 -8.02 7.32 4.74
CA ALA A 318 -6.97 6.71 3.94
C ALA A 318 -6.42 7.66 2.88
N ASN A 319 -7.30 8.40 2.17
CA ASN A 319 -6.89 9.38 1.16
C ASN A 319 -6.07 10.51 1.77
N ARG A 320 -6.49 11.08 2.91
CA ARG A 320 -5.75 12.15 3.62
C ARG A 320 -4.36 11.67 4.05
N ALA A 321 -4.29 10.50 4.68
CA ALA A 321 -3.02 9.94 5.14
C ALA A 321 -2.07 9.66 3.98
N LYS A 322 -2.56 9.01 2.91
CA LYS A 322 -1.74 8.67 1.75
C LYS A 322 -1.31 9.91 0.96
N TYR A 323 -2.20 10.88 0.78
CA TYR A 323 -1.87 12.14 0.10
C TYR A 323 -0.71 12.85 0.80
N LEU A 324 -0.83 13.11 2.11
CA LEU A 324 0.22 13.78 2.87
C LEU A 324 1.52 12.96 2.89
N ALA A 325 1.42 11.64 3.05
CA ALA A 325 2.59 10.77 2.99
C ALA A 325 3.29 10.80 1.62
N THR A 326 2.53 10.97 0.53
CA THR A 326 3.06 11.13 -0.83
C THR A 326 3.82 12.43 -0.98
N GLU A 327 3.16 13.57 -0.69
CA GLU A 327 3.75 14.90 -0.91
C GLU A 327 4.97 15.12 0.00
N ILE A 328 4.81 14.89 1.29
CA ILE A 328 5.86 15.11 2.27
C ILE A 328 7.01 14.10 2.10
N GLY A 329 6.68 12.86 1.78
CA GLY A 329 7.70 11.85 1.50
C GLY A 329 8.56 12.22 0.29
N LEU A 330 7.95 12.69 -0.82
CA LEU A 330 8.67 13.17 -2.01
C LEU A 330 9.53 14.40 -1.68
N GLU A 331 9.00 15.33 -0.91
CA GLU A 331 9.74 16.50 -0.45
C GLU A 331 10.97 16.09 0.37
N VAL A 332 10.79 15.23 1.39
CA VAL A 332 11.89 14.75 2.25
C VAL A 332 12.95 14.06 1.43
N THR A 333 12.59 13.07 0.61
CA THR A 333 13.59 12.29 -0.14
C THR A 333 14.34 13.13 -1.18
N SER A 334 13.66 14.06 -1.85
CA SER A 334 14.27 14.99 -2.79
C SER A 334 15.21 15.97 -2.09
N LYS A 335 14.73 16.62 -1.01
CA LYS A 335 15.50 17.63 -0.28
C LYS A 335 16.72 17.04 0.42
N VAL A 336 16.64 15.79 0.90
CA VAL A 336 17.79 15.12 1.53
C VAL A 336 18.91 14.87 0.54
N VAL A 337 18.62 14.51 -0.72
CA VAL A 337 19.65 14.42 -1.76
C VAL A 337 20.37 15.77 -1.91
N GLN A 338 19.63 16.88 -1.87
CA GLN A 338 20.21 18.23 -1.93
C GLN A 338 21.06 18.56 -0.68
N ILE A 339 20.62 18.22 0.52
CA ILE A 339 21.37 18.44 1.79
C ILE A 339 22.69 17.66 1.77
N VAL A 340 22.68 16.43 1.29
CA VAL A 340 23.87 15.57 1.17
C VAL A 340 24.79 16.07 0.05
N GLY A 341 24.24 16.79 -0.92
CA GLY A 341 24.95 17.31 -2.09
C GLY A 341 25.29 16.21 -3.09
N GLY A 342 26.32 16.41 -3.93
CA GLY A 342 26.70 15.47 -4.98
C GLY A 342 26.91 14.02 -4.51
N ARG A 343 27.27 13.82 -3.24
CA ARG A 343 27.38 12.48 -2.65
C ARG A 343 26.02 11.77 -2.52
N GLY A 344 24.94 12.53 -2.38
CA GLY A 344 23.58 11.95 -2.29
C GLY A 344 23.14 11.20 -3.55
N ALA A 345 23.84 11.39 -4.67
CA ALA A 345 23.60 10.68 -5.93
C ALA A 345 24.40 9.37 -6.07
N TYR A 346 25.32 9.07 -5.13
CA TYR A 346 26.09 7.83 -5.16
C TYR A 346 25.30 6.70 -4.48
N ARG A 347 25.35 5.49 -5.05
CA ARG A 347 24.69 4.28 -4.52
C ARG A 347 25.20 3.81 -3.16
N ASP A 348 26.37 4.29 -2.74
CA ASP A 348 26.94 4.05 -1.41
C ASP A 348 26.14 4.73 -0.30
N TYR A 349 25.26 5.68 -0.65
CA TYR A 349 24.40 6.40 0.29
C TYR A 349 22.93 6.00 0.11
N PRO A 350 22.17 5.86 1.20
CA PRO A 350 20.78 5.41 1.12
C PRO A 350 19.82 6.44 0.51
N ALA A 351 20.25 7.71 0.36
CA ALA A 351 19.40 8.82 -0.10
C ALA A 351 18.89 8.61 -1.53
N GLU A 352 19.75 8.18 -2.48
CA GLU A 352 19.35 7.96 -3.87
C GLU A 352 18.34 6.82 -3.99
N ARG A 353 18.53 5.72 -3.24
CA ARG A 353 17.58 4.60 -3.22
C ARG A 353 16.25 5.01 -2.61
N ALA A 354 16.27 5.73 -1.49
CA ALA A 354 15.05 6.23 -0.87
C ALA A 354 14.24 7.13 -1.81
N PHE A 355 14.94 8.02 -2.56
CA PHE A 355 14.29 8.86 -3.57
C PHE A 355 13.65 8.01 -4.68
N ARG A 356 14.38 7.03 -5.24
CA ARG A 356 13.86 6.13 -6.29
C ARG A 356 12.69 5.28 -5.81
N ASP A 357 12.82 4.68 -4.62
CA ASP A 357 11.81 3.82 -4.02
C ASP A 357 10.53 4.60 -3.75
N LEU A 358 10.64 5.75 -3.10
CA LEU A 358 9.46 6.56 -2.79
C LEU A 358 8.79 7.09 -4.06
N ARG A 359 9.56 7.63 -5.01
CA ARG A 359 8.99 8.13 -6.28
C ARG A 359 8.22 7.04 -7.02
N THR A 360 8.73 5.82 -7.01
CA THR A 360 8.04 4.67 -7.62
C THR A 360 6.80 4.28 -6.83
N ALA A 361 6.89 4.19 -5.51
CA ALA A 361 5.80 3.79 -4.64
C ALA A 361 4.60 4.74 -4.70
N THR A 362 4.82 6.04 -4.83
CA THR A 362 3.75 7.04 -4.90
C THR A 362 2.88 6.95 -6.15
N LEU A 363 3.29 6.17 -7.15
CA LEU A 363 2.49 5.91 -8.35
C LEU A 363 1.39 4.83 -8.14
N MET A 364 1.40 4.14 -7.02
CA MET A 364 0.38 3.13 -6.69
C MET A 364 -1.01 3.78 -6.50
N PRO A 365 -2.09 3.12 -6.96
CA PRO A 365 -3.46 3.61 -6.77
C PRO A 365 -3.85 3.74 -5.28
N PRO A 366 -4.75 4.70 -4.93
CA PRO A 366 -5.23 5.79 -5.76
C PRO A 366 -4.14 6.83 -6.05
N THR A 367 -4.20 7.47 -7.22
CA THR A 367 -3.27 8.56 -7.58
C THR A 367 -3.57 9.83 -6.79
N VAL A 368 -2.60 10.77 -6.77
CA VAL A 368 -2.74 12.07 -6.07
C VAL A 368 -4.03 12.79 -6.45
N ASP A 369 -4.33 12.89 -7.76
CA ASP A 369 -5.53 13.58 -8.25
C ASP A 369 -6.82 12.94 -7.71
N ARG A 370 -6.87 11.60 -7.66
CA ARG A 370 -8.04 10.88 -7.13
C ARG A 370 -8.17 11.00 -5.63
N MET A 371 -7.07 11.03 -4.90
CA MET A 371 -7.12 11.29 -3.46
C MET A 371 -7.64 12.70 -3.17
N LEU A 372 -7.17 13.72 -3.89
CA LEU A 372 -7.62 15.09 -3.74
C LEU A 372 -9.09 15.26 -4.13
N GLU A 373 -9.54 14.61 -5.23
CA GLU A 373 -10.95 14.58 -5.60
C GLU A 373 -11.80 13.98 -4.46
N GLY A 374 -11.43 12.83 -3.93
CA GLY A 374 -12.15 12.18 -2.83
C GLY A 374 -12.18 13.04 -1.54
N ILE A 375 -11.05 13.65 -1.18
CA ILE A 375 -10.96 14.57 -0.04
C ILE A 375 -11.87 15.80 -0.25
N GLY A 376 -11.84 16.38 -1.47
CA GLY A 376 -12.66 17.53 -1.82
C GLY A 376 -14.16 17.21 -1.79
N ARG A 377 -14.56 16.06 -2.35
CA ARG A 377 -15.95 15.59 -2.30
C ARG A 377 -16.44 15.41 -0.87
N SER A 378 -15.64 14.75 -0.01
CA SER A 378 -15.96 14.60 1.41
C SER A 378 -16.12 15.94 2.10
N ALA A 379 -15.22 16.90 1.87
CA ALA A 379 -15.29 18.23 2.46
C ALA A 379 -16.53 19.04 2.00
N LEU A 380 -17.04 18.78 0.81
CA LEU A 380 -18.24 19.39 0.24
C LEU A 380 -19.53 18.63 0.62
N GLY A 381 -19.45 17.55 1.41
CA GLY A 381 -20.61 16.75 1.78
C GLY A 381 -21.16 15.89 0.64
N LEU A 382 -20.35 15.62 -0.38
CA LEU A 382 -20.67 14.73 -1.49
C LEU A 382 -20.19 13.32 -1.18
N ASP A 383 -20.76 12.29 -1.85
CA ASP A 383 -20.27 10.93 -1.73
C ASP A 383 -18.80 10.82 -2.17
N ALA A 384 -17.96 10.31 -1.29
CA ALA A 384 -16.50 10.34 -1.38
C ALA A 384 -15.85 8.95 -1.39
N GLY A 385 -16.56 7.91 -1.81
CA GLY A 385 -16.00 6.55 -1.93
C GLY A 385 -14.61 6.56 -2.59
N MET A 386 -13.68 5.74 -2.10
CA MET A 386 -12.29 5.68 -2.60
C MET A 386 -12.20 5.34 -4.09
N PHE A 387 -13.13 4.54 -4.55
CA PHE A 387 -13.35 4.26 -5.97
C PHE A 387 -14.77 4.71 -6.29
N ASN A 388 -14.94 5.66 -7.23
CA ASN A 388 -16.26 5.96 -7.81
C ASN A 388 -16.77 4.70 -8.52
N VAL A 389 -17.52 3.89 -7.81
CA VAL A 389 -17.95 2.55 -8.23
C VAL A 389 -19.14 2.61 -9.20
N SER A 390 -19.73 3.78 -9.46
CA SER A 390 -20.82 3.88 -10.41
C SER A 390 -20.82 5.19 -11.21
N GLY A 391 -20.98 5.08 -12.53
CA GLY A 391 -21.38 6.21 -13.38
C GLY A 391 -22.77 6.76 -13.05
N GLU A 392 -23.55 6.07 -12.21
CA GLU A 392 -24.87 6.49 -11.71
C GLU A 392 -24.75 7.61 -10.64
N THR A 393 -23.68 7.68 -9.88
CA THR A 393 -23.48 8.76 -8.88
C THR A 393 -23.29 10.12 -9.54
N ALA A 394 -22.66 10.21 -10.70
CA ALA A 394 -22.52 11.48 -11.42
C ALA A 394 -23.87 11.98 -11.95
N GLN A 395 -24.76 11.10 -12.34
CA GLN A 395 -26.12 11.44 -12.77
C GLN A 395 -27.04 11.77 -11.59
N GLN A 396 -26.96 11.03 -10.49
CA GLN A 396 -27.72 11.31 -9.26
C GLN A 396 -27.26 12.59 -8.55
N ASP A 397 -25.98 12.91 -8.58
CA ASP A 397 -25.45 14.17 -8.04
C ASP A 397 -25.84 15.36 -8.93
N ALA A 398 -25.93 15.19 -10.24
CA ALA A 398 -26.47 16.19 -11.16
C ALA A 398 -27.98 16.42 -10.96
N GLU A 399 -28.75 15.40 -10.66
CA GLU A 399 -30.18 15.48 -10.35
C GLU A 399 -30.43 16.08 -8.94
N LYS A 400 -29.59 15.79 -7.95
CA LYS A 400 -29.67 16.37 -6.60
C LYS A 400 -29.16 17.81 -6.54
N GLY A 401 -28.24 18.20 -7.42
CA GLY A 401 -27.71 19.57 -7.56
C GLY A 401 -28.62 20.54 -8.31
N ALA A 402 -29.67 20.05 -8.97
CA ALA A 402 -30.72 20.88 -9.55
C ALA A 402 -31.70 21.34 -8.47
N SER A 403 -31.27 22.25 -7.61
CA SER A 403 -32.12 22.97 -6.67
C SER A 403 -33.01 23.99 -7.36
N PRO A 404 -34.21 24.33 -6.80
CA PRO A 404 -35.31 24.95 -7.52
C PRO A 404 -34.98 26.36 -7.98
N SER A 405 -35.38 26.66 -9.19
CA SER A 405 -35.37 27.99 -9.80
C SER A 405 -35.89 29.04 -8.81
N LEU A 406 -35.06 30.03 -8.51
CA LEU A 406 -35.54 31.31 -7.97
C LEU A 406 -36.58 31.88 -8.97
N ALA A 407 -37.85 31.83 -8.63
CA ALA A 407 -38.89 32.54 -9.31
C ALA A 407 -38.60 34.04 -9.22
N PRO A 408 -38.72 34.81 -10.30
CA PRO A 408 -38.53 36.26 -10.25
C PRO A 408 -39.59 36.91 -9.36
N SER A 409 -39.20 37.61 -8.34
CA SER A 409 -40.08 38.44 -7.53
C SER A 409 -40.71 39.54 -8.42
N ALA A 410 -42.03 39.46 -8.60
CA ALA A 410 -42.82 40.53 -9.21
C ALA A 410 -42.61 41.81 -8.37
N ARG A 411 -41.99 42.80 -8.97
CA ARG A 411 -42.07 44.17 -8.46
C ARG A 411 -43.45 44.70 -8.81
N SER A 412 -44.27 44.94 -7.79
CA SER A 412 -45.48 45.78 -7.91
C SER A 412 -45.07 47.25 -7.75
N THR A 413 -45.54 48.01 -8.68
CA THR A 413 -45.55 49.50 -8.78
C THR A 413 -45.86 50.18 -7.49
#